data_e5a52d2a99c45d30a6c33cb5017758e7
#
_entry.id   e5a52d2a99c45d30a6c33cb5017758e7
#
_cell.length_a   1.000
_cell.length_b   1.000
_cell.length_c   1.000
_cell.angle_alpha   90.00
_cell.angle_beta   90.00
_cell.angle_gamma   90.00
#
_symmetry.space_group_name_H-M   'P 1'
#
loop_
_entity.id
_entity.type
_entity.pdbx_description
1 polymer ?
#
loop_
_entity_poly.entity_id
_entity_poly.type
_entity_poly.pdbx_seq_one_letter_code
_entity_poly.pdbx_strand_id
1 'polypeptide(L)'
;MRKFFFLLAVLVAFPVHAQTGFDSWLAAFRQEAAAQGISQATLDAALTGIAPAERVIDLDRRQPEFLQTFADYLGRRVTESRVSRGQTLLQEQALLLDALEQAYGIPRSVLVAFWGLETNYGATLGSHNIPASLATLAFDGRRSGFFRSQLLDALRIIDAGHVSAANMKGSWAGAMGHMQFMPSTFRAYAVDGDGDGRIDVWQSLPDAMNSAAHYLQRAGWHAHEPVALEVRLPEGFDWRQARVSHRLPVEKWTALGVTTADAMALPTVAGRSAIVLPQGWQGPAFMVFDNFDVVMQWNRSVNYALAVAQLAHQVAGGSALVARAGEAGEAGALSTLQLKTMQQALNEMGLDAGTVDGILGPRTQTAIRVYQALHQLPVDGYPAPSVLAQVEQTHAAAAASGKLTLAPAPTFAE
;
A
#
# COMPACT_ATOMS: atom_id res chain seq x y z
N MET A 1 -40.56 -18.93 -52.78
CA MET A 1 -40.57 -18.83 -51.29
C MET A 1 -39.47 -17.86 -50.86
N ARG A 2 -39.85 -16.59 -50.58
CA ARG A 2 -38.95 -15.52 -50.14
C ARG A 2 -38.85 -15.58 -48.61
N LYS A 3 -37.65 -15.85 -48.04
CA LYS A 3 -37.41 -15.79 -46.58
C LYS A 3 -37.07 -14.36 -46.20
N PHE A 4 -37.95 -13.73 -45.42
CA PHE A 4 -37.71 -12.45 -44.76
C PHE A 4 -36.84 -12.70 -43.52
N PHE A 5 -35.62 -12.11 -43.46
CA PHE A 5 -34.82 -12.00 -42.27
C PHE A 5 -35.24 -10.73 -41.50
N PHE A 6 -35.84 -10.91 -40.34
CA PHE A 6 -36.05 -9.83 -39.39
C PHE A 6 -34.74 -9.56 -38.64
N LEU A 7 -34.15 -8.40 -38.88
CA LEU A 7 -33.02 -7.91 -38.12
C LEU A 7 -33.57 -7.26 -36.83
N LEU A 8 -33.38 -7.94 -35.68
CA LEU A 8 -33.73 -7.42 -34.36
C LEU A 8 -32.63 -6.46 -33.93
N ALA A 9 -32.87 -5.14 -34.06
CA ALA A 9 -31.98 -4.12 -33.48
C ALA A 9 -32.19 -4.08 -31.96
N VAL A 10 -31.25 -4.61 -31.20
CA VAL A 10 -31.19 -4.45 -29.74
C VAL A 10 -30.74 -3.01 -29.48
N LEU A 11 -31.66 -2.12 -29.15
CA LEU A 11 -31.36 -0.82 -28.59
C LEU A 11 -30.82 -1.04 -27.17
N VAL A 12 -29.51 -0.88 -26.98
CA VAL A 12 -28.91 -0.76 -25.66
C VAL A 12 -29.30 0.61 -25.12
N ALA A 13 -30.32 0.63 -24.28
CA ALA A 13 -30.72 1.82 -23.53
C ALA A 13 -29.62 2.09 -22.47
N PHE A 14 -28.77 3.07 -22.73
CA PHE A 14 -27.86 3.59 -21.71
C PHE A 14 -28.64 4.17 -20.53
N PRO A 15 -28.16 4.03 -19.29
CA PRO A 15 -28.90 4.48 -18.11
C PRO A 15 -28.91 6.01 -18.02
N VAL A 16 -29.87 6.65 -18.63
CA VAL A 16 -30.14 8.11 -18.58
C VAL A 16 -30.28 8.62 -17.14
N HIS A 17 -30.69 7.76 -16.20
CA HIS A 17 -30.87 8.12 -14.79
C HIS A 17 -29.56 8.37 -14.02
N ALA A 18 -28.45 7.71 -14.37
CA ALA A 18 -27.15 7.91 -13.69
C ALA A 18 -26.53 9.27 -14.07
N GLN A 19 -26.70 9.69 -15.32
CA GLN A 19 -26.18 10.97 -15.81
C GLN A 19 -26.90 12.16 -15.16
N THR A 20 -28.24 12.13 -15.08
CA THR A 20 -28.99 13.20 -14.42
C THR A 20 -28.69 13.35 -12.93
N GLY A 21 -28.42 12.25 -12.24
CA GLY A 21 -27.99 12.26 -10.83
C GLY A 21 -26.61 12.89 -10.66
N PHE A 22 -25.67 12.57 -11.55
CA PHE A 22 -24.33 13.15 -11.51
C PHE A 22 -24.32 14.65 -11.78
N ASP A 23 -25.06 15.11 -12.77
CA ASP A 23 -25.12 16.53 -13.13
C ASP A 23 -25.69 17.38 -11.97
N SER A 24 -26.75 16.88 -11.30
CA SER A 24 -27.31 17.53 -10.12
C SER A 24 -26.34 17.55 -8.95
N TRP A 25 -25.64 16.43 -8.71
CA TRP A 25 -24.59 16.33 -7.69
C TRP A 25 -23.43 17.28 -7.98
N LEU A 26 -22.97 17.33 -9.24
CA LEU A 26 -21.85 18.18 -9.66
C LEU A 26 -22.22 19.68 -9.52
N ALA A 27 -23.46 20.05 -9.85
CA ALA A 27 -23.94 21.42 -9.65
C ALA A 27 -23.92 21.82 -8.16
N ALA A 28 -24.39 20.95 -7.26
CA ALA A 28 -24.33 21.18 -5.83
C ALA A 28 -22.88 21.22 -5.31
N PHE A 29 -22.01 20.35 -5.80
CA PHE A 29 -20.60 20.36 -5.45
C PHE A 29 -19.88 21.65 -5.90
N ARG A 30 -20.19 22.16 -7.09
CA ARG A 30 -19.63 23.45 -7.58
C ARG A 30 -20.02 24.61 -6.66
N GLN A 31 -21.28 24.66 -6.21
CA GLN A 31 -21.72 25.69 -5.24
C GLN A 31 -20.96 25.60 -3.92
N GLU A 32 -20.76 24.38 -3.39
CA GLU A 32 -19.97 24.19 -2.19
C GLU A 32 -18.52 24.60 -2.37
N ALA A 33 -17.88 24.20 -3.48
CA ALA A 33 -16.48 24.55 -3.78
C ALA A 33 -16.30 26.07 -3.93
N ALA A 34 -17.24 26.76 -4.60
CA ALA A 34 -17.28 28.22 -4.67
C ALA A 34 -17.41 28.87 -3.30
N ALA A 35 -18.29 28.33 -2.43
CA ALA A 35 -18.46 28.81 -1.05
C ALA A 35 -17.19 28.59 -0.18
N GLN A 36 -16.34 27.64 -0.57
CA GLN A 36 -15.02 27.40 0.04
C GLN A 36 -13.88 28.20 -0.59
N GLY A 37 -14.19 29.17 -1.47
CA GLY A 37 -13.25 30.12 -2.05
C GLY A 37 -12.57 29.67 -3.33
N ILE A 38 -13.00 28.55 -3.97
CA ILE A 38 -12.49 28.15 -5.29
C ILE A 38 -13.04 29.12 -6.36
N SER A 39 -12.17 29.66 -7.20
CA SER A 39 -12.56 30.61 -8.25
C SER A 39 -13.47 29.96 -9.30
N GLN A 40 -14.37 30.78 -9.87
CA GLN A 40 -15.24 30.33 -10.95
C GLN A 40 -14.44 29.83 -12.16
N ALA A 41 -13.32 30.48 -12.46
CA ALA A 41 -12.43 30.08 -13.55
C ALA A 41 -11.89 28.64 -13.35
N THR A 42 -11.47 28.30 -12.14
CA THR A 42 -11.03 26.93 -11.79
C THR A 42 -12.17 25.93 -11.89
N LEU A 43 -13.34 26.27 -11.36
CA LEU A 43 -14.52 25.40 -11.46
C LEU A 43 -14.92 25.14 -12.91
N ASP A 44 -14.87 26.16 -13.76
CA ASP A 44 -15.18 26.01 -15.17
C ASP A 44 -14.12 25.18 -15.91
N ALA A 45 -12.85 25.44 -15.65
CA ALA A 45 -11.75 24.71 -16.29
C ALA A 45 -11.69 23.21 -15.89
N ALA A 46 -12.01 22.89 -14.63
CA ALA A 46 -11.85 21.55 -14.10
C ALA A 46 -13.11 20.68 -14.16
N LEU A 47 -14.31 21.30 -14.09
CA LEU A 47 -15.56 20.58 -13.89
C LEU A 47 -16.58 20.75 -15.02
N THR A 48 -16.32 21.58 -16.04
CA THR A 48 -17.24 21.70 -17.17
C THR A 48 -17.09 20.53 -18.13
N GLY A 49 -18.21 19.90 -18.46
CA GLY A 49 -18.27 18.80 -19.42
C GLY A 49 -17.69 17.47 -18.93
N ILE A 50 -17.38 17.34 -17.64
CA ILE A 50 -16.99 16.03 -17.08
C ILE A 50 -18.23 15.14 -16.93
N ALA A 51 -18.04 13.84 -17.10
CA ALA A 51 -19.04 12.79 -16.91
C ALA A 51 -18.49 11.68 -16.04
N PRO A 52 -19.35 10.86 -15.41
CA PRO A 52 -18.90 9.71 -14.65
C PRO A 52 -18.08 8.77 -15.52
N ALA A 53 -16.89 8.40 -15.04
CA ALA A 53 -16.00 7.47 -15.73
C ALA A 53 -16.24 6.04 -15.23
N GLU A 54 -17.04 5.25 -15.93
CA GLU A 54 -17.35 3.84 -15.57
C GLU A 54 -16.07 3.03 -15.31
N ARG A 55 -15.04 3.24 -16.13
CA ARG A 55 -13.73 2.59 -15.97
C ARG A 55 -13.10 2.86 -14.59
N VAL A 56 -13.29 4.05 -14.03
CA VAL A 56 -12.77 4.42 -12.70
C VAL A 56 -13.55 3.67 -11.62
N ILE A 57 -14.87 3.56 -11.76
CA ILE A 57 -15.73 2.78 -10.85
C ILE A 57 -15.34 1.30 -10.89
N ASP A 58 -15.14 0.74 -12.07
CA ASP A 58 -14.71 -0.64 -12.26
C ASP A 58 -13.35 -0.90 -11.56
N LEU A 59 -12.40 0.01 -11.70
CA LEU A 59 -11.09 -0.10 -11.06
C LEU A 59 -11.20 -0.02 -9.53
N ASP A 60 -12.06 0.84 -8.98
CA ASP A 60 -12.28 0.95 -7.53
C ASP A 60 -12.97 -0.31 -6.95
N ARG A 61 -13.81 -0.98 -7.73
CA ARG A 61 -14.54 -2.18 -7.31
C ARG A 61 -13.77 -3.48 -7.53
N ARG A 62 -12.72 -3.47 -8.36
CA ARG A 62 -11.89 -4.64 -8.59
C ARG A 62 -11.10 -4.96 -7.33
N GLN A 63 -11.49 -6.04 -6.66
CA GLN A 63 -10.66 -6.67 -5.63
C GLN A 63 -9.80 -7.75 -6.30
N PRO A 64 -8.53 -7.92 -5.91
CA PRO A 64 -7.71 -9.03 -6.40
C PRO A 64 -8.42 -10.36 -6.07
N GLU A 65 -8.48 -11.26 -7.03
CA GLU A 65 -9.05 -12.60 -6.84
C GLU A 65 -8.23 -13.42 -5.85
N PHE A 66 -6.93 -13.19 -5.83
CA PHE A 66 -5.97 -13.84 -4.94
C PHE A 66 -5.20 -12.80 -4.12
N LEU A 67 -4.92 -13.15 -2.88
CA LEU A 67 -3.91 -12.44 -2.09
C LEU A 67 -2.54 -12.66 -2.76
N GLN A 68 -1.78 -11.60 -2.92
CA GLN A 68 -0.44 -11.71 -3.47
C GLN A 68 0.52 -12.13 -2.36
N THR A 69 1.31 -13.20 -2.58
CA THR A 69 2.38 -13.56 -1.65
C THR A 69 3.43 -12.44 -1.59
N PHE A 70 4.20 -12.38 -0.51
CA PHE A 70 5.33 -11.44 -0.44
C PHE A 70 6.34 -11.67 -1.55
N ALA A 71 6.64 -12.95 -1.87
CA ALA A 71 7.53 -13.32 -2.96
C ALA A 71 7.08 -12.77 -4.31
N ASP A 72 5.80 -12.99 -4.66
CA ASP A 72 5.22 -12.50 -5.91
C ASP A 72 5.21 -10.96 -5.96
N TYR A 73 4.87 -10.34 -4.82
CA TYR A 73 4.88 -8.88 -4.70
C TYR A 73 6.27 -8.32 -4.94
N LEU A 74 7.26 -8.84 -4.22
CA LEU A 74 8.64 -8.39 -4.30
C LEU A 74 9.22 -8.62 -5.70
N GLY A 75 9.03 -9.81 -6.27
CA GLY A 75 9.53 -10.17 -7.60
C GLY A 75 8.99 -9.27 -8.72
N ARG A 76 7.77 -8.75 -8.57
CA ARG A 76 7.19 -7.78 -9.53
C ARG A 76 7.63 -6.34 -9.26
N ARG A 77 8.01 -6.02 -8.03
CA ARG A 77 8.35 -4.66 -7.62
C ARG A 77 9.85 -4.38 -7.61
N VAL A 78 10.68 -5.36 -7.23
CA VAL A 78 12.14 -5.25 -7.15
C VAL A 78 12.74 -6.13 -8.24
N THR A 79 12.61 -5.67 -9.49
CA THR A 79 13.18 -6.36 -10.66
C THR A 79 14.61 -5.90 -10.91
N GLU A 80 15.43 -6.75 -11.53
CA GLU A 80 16.79 -6.41 -11.93
C GLU A 80 16.85 -5.10 -12.75
N SER A 81 15.93 -4.95 -13.71
CA SER A 81 15.86 -3.73 -14.54
C SER A 81 15.56 -2.49 -13.71
N ARG A 82 14.69 -2.58 -12.68
CA ARG A 82 14.41 -1.46 -11.79
C ARG A 82 15.59 -1.14 -10.89
N VAL A 83 16.27 -2.15 -10.36
CA VAL A 83 17.49 -1.97 -9.57
C VAL A 83 18.57 -1.27 -10.40
N SER A 84 18.89 -1.80 -11.58
CA SER A 84 19.90 -1.24 -12.49
C SER A 84 19.57 0.21 -12.89
N ARG A 85 18.32 0.51 -13.24
CA ARG A 85 17.90 1.89 -13.53
C ARG A 85 18.03 2.80 -12.31
N GLY A 86 17.66 2.31 -11.12
CA GLY A 86 17.84 3.05 -9.87
C GLY A 86 19.30 3.37 -9.57
N GLN A 87 20.23 2.43 -9.78
CA GLN A 87 21.67 2.63 -9.64
C GLN A 87 22.19 3.71 -10.61
N THR A 88 21.75 3.67 -11.87
CA THR A 88 22.07 4.70 -12.85
C THR A 88 21.56 6.07 -12.39
N LEU A 89 20.33 6.17 -11.91
CA LEU A 89 19.72 7.41 -11.45
C LEU A 89 20.37 7.97 -10.19
N LEU A 90 20.91 7.15 -9.30
CA LEU A 90 21.71 7.63 -8.17
C LEU A 90 22.93 8.46 -8.63
N GLN A 91 23.50 8.13 -9.79
CA GLN A 91 24.62 8.83 -10.36
C GLN A 91 24.16 10.02 -11.21
N GLU A 92 23.18 9.82 -12.10
CA GLU A 92 22.65 10.88 -12.96
C GLU A 92 22.09 12.07 -12.15
N GLN A 93 21.49 11.81 -10.98
CA GLN A 93 20.86 12.80 -10.11
C GLN A 93 21.66 13.08 -8.83
N ALA A 94 22.95 12.76 -8.81
CA ALA A 94 23.78 12.82 -7.61
C ALA A 94 23.70 14.18 -6.89
N LEU A 95 23.83 15.31 -7.63
CA LEU A 95 23.79 16.65 -7.05
C LEU A 95 22.49 16.93 -6.30
N LEU A 96 21.33 16.58 -6.88
CA LEU A 96 20.03 16.75 -6.25
C LEU A 96 19.89 15.82 -5.04
N LEU A 97 20.21 14.54 -5.21
CA LEU A 97 20.01 13.54 -4.18
C LEU A 97 20.95 13.72 -2.98
N ASP A 98 22.21 14.13 -3.21
CA ASP A 98 23.18 14.44 -2.13
C ASP A 98 22.72 15.66 -1.32
N ALA A 99 22.20 16.70 -1.98
CA ALA A 99 21.64 17.87 -1.31
C ALA A 99 20.42 17.49 -0.43
N LEU A 100 19.54 16.61 -0.94
CA LEU A 100 18.38 16.13 -0.19
C LEU A 100 18.78 15.25 1.00
N GLU A 101 19.73 14.35 0.83
CA GLU A 101 20.24 13.52 1.93
C GLU A 101 20.85 14.39 3.03
N GLN A 102 21.62 15.41 2.65
CA GLN A 102 22.18 16.38 3.60
C GLN A 102 21.11 17.21 4.32
N ALA A 103 20.07 17.66 3.59
CA ALA A 103 19.04 18.54 4.15
C ALA A 103 18.02 17.78 5.03
N TYR A 104 17.66 16.56 4.67
CA TYR A 104 16.56 15.80 5.30
C TYR A 104 17.02 14.57 6.07
N GLY A 105 18.28 14.14 5.94
CA GLY A 105 18.80 12.92 6.58
C GLY A 105 18.23 11.63 6.01
N ILE A 106 17.65 11.69 4.80
CA ILE A 106 17.05 10.54 4.14
C ILE A 106 18.02 9.99 3.11
N PRO A 107 18.46 8.72 3.20
CA PRO A 107 19.37 8.15 2.22
C PRO A 107 18.82 8.28 0.79
N ARG A 108 19.64 8.77 -0.12
CA ARG A 108 19.27 8.96 -1.54
C ARG A 108 18.73 7.69 -2.20
N SER A 109 19.22 6.51 -1.80
CA SER A 109 18.70 5.24 -2.29
C SER A 109 17.24 4.98 -1.88
N VAL A 110 16.81 5.52 -0.73
CA VAL A 110 15.42 5.44 -0.26
C VAL A 110 14.51 6.30 -1.13
N LEU A 111 14.89 7.55 -1.42
CA LEU A 111 14.14 8.44 -2.32
C LEU A 111 13.99 7.83 -3.72
N VAL A 112 15.09 7.26 -4.24
CA VAL A 112 15.10 6.56 -5.54
C VAL A 112 14.21 5.33 -5.51
N ALA A 113 14.18 4.58 -4.39
CA ALA A 113 13.31 3.42 -4.24
C ALA A 113 11.81 3.80 -4.25
N PHE A 114 11.41 4.87 -3.55
CA PHE A 114 10.05 5.40 -3.64
C PHE A 114 9.70 5.76 -5.09
N TRP A 115 10.55 6.54 -5.75
CA TRP A 115 10.35 6.92 -7.15
C TRP A 115 10.21 5.72 -8.09
N GLY A 116 11.04 4.69 -7.88
CA GLY A 116 10.98 3.44 -8.63
C GLY A 116 9.68 2.67 -8.42
N LEU A 117 9.20 2.59 -7.17
CA LEU A 117 7.99 1.85 -6.83
C LEU A 117 6.71 2.59 -7.21
N GLU A 118 6.68 3.92 -7.11
CA GLU A 118 5.49 4.72 -7.40
C GLU A 118 5.24 4.84 -8.92
N THR A 119 6.26 5.21 -9.67
CA THR A 119 6.07 5.57 -11.08
C THR A 119 7.06 4.91 -12.05
N ASN A 120 7.83 3.90 -11.58
CA ASN A 120 8.92 3.34 -12.37
C ASN A 120 9.84 4.46 -12.90
N TYR A 121 10.28 5.33 -11.98
CA TYR A 121 11.17 6.47 -12.27
C TYR A 121 10.55 7.50 -13.24
N GLY A 122 9.26 7.77 -13.08
CA GLY A 122 8.52 8.73 -13.89
C GLY A 122 7.99 8.17 -15.23
N ALA A 123 8.25 6.91 -15.54
CA ALA A 123 7.75 6.29 -16.77
C ALA A 123 6.22 6.09 -16.79
N THR A 124 5.58 6.05 -15.61
CA THR A 124 4.14 5.79 -15.45
C THR A 124 3.50 6.75 -14.44
N LEU A 125 3.34 8.02 -14.81
CA LEU A 125 2.72 9.04 -13.95
C LEU A 125 1.20 8.90 -13.84
N GLY A 126 0.58 8.10 -14.71
CA GLY A 126 -0.85 8.00 -14.88
C GLY A 126 -1.39 8.98 -15.94
N SER A 127 -2.54 8.64 -16.52
CA SER A 127 -3.14 9.40 -17.63
C SER A 127 -4.58 9.85 -17.39
N HIS A 128 -5.15 9.47 -16.23
CA HIS A 128 -6.51 9.87 -15.89
C HIS A 128 -6.56 11.35 -15.55
N ASN A 129 -7.63 12.04 -16.02
CA ASN A 129 -7.93 13.38 -15.53
C ASN A 129 -8.35 13.29 -14.07
N ILE A 130 -7.60 13.89 -13.17
CA ILE A 130 -7.79 13.75 -11.71
C ILE A 130 -9.10 14.39 -11.25
N PRO A 131 -9.48 15.62 -11.63
CA PRO A 131 -10.77 16.18 -11.26
C PRO A 131 -11.95 15.28 -11.67
N ALA A 132 -11.96 14.75 -12.89
CA ALA A 132 -13.03 13.87 -13.38
C ALA A 132 -13.07 12.54 -12.63
N SER A 133 -11.90 11.93 -12.36
CA SER A 133 -11.79 10.68 -11.60
C SER A 133 -12.29 10.84 -10.16
N LEU A 134 -11.85 11.91 -9.47
CA LEU A 134 -12.25 12.19 -8.10
C LEU A 134 -13.73 12.55 -7.99
N ALA A 135 -14.28 13.30 -8.97
CA ALA A 135 -15.71 13.59 -9.03
C ALA A 135 -16.54 12.30 -9.19
N THR A 136 -16.10 11.40 -10.07
CA THR A 136 -16.73 10.08 -10.27
C THR A 136 -16.75 9.27 -8.97
N LEU A 137 -15.62 9.17 -8.29
CA LEU A 137 -15.49 8.39 -7.04
C LEU A 137 -16.24 9.05 -5.87
N ALA A 138 -16.29 10.37 -5.82
CA ALA A 138 -17.07 11.11 -4.83
C ALA A 138 -18.58 10.91 -5.03
N PHE A 139 -19.03 10.80 -6.27
CA PHE A 139 -20.42 10.54 -6.63
C PHE A 139 -20.83 9.07 -6.39
N ASP A 140 -19.97 8.08 -6.67
CA ASP A 140 -20.28 6.63 -6.59
C ASP A 140 -20.70 6.15 -5.17
N GLY A 141 -20.46 6.95 -4.14
CA GLY A 141 -20.90 6.68 -2.77
C GLY A 141 -19.92 5.87 -1.93
N ARG A 142 -19.13 4.99 -2.51
CA ARG A 142 -18.09 4.26 -1.79
C ARG A 142 -16.95 5.21 -1.45
N ARG A 143 -16.70 5.45 -0.17
CA ARG A 143 -15.70 6.42 0.31
C ARG A 143 -15.94 7.86 -0.22
N SER A 144 -17.21 8.24 -0.48
CA SER A 144 -17.55 9.53 -1.11
C SER A 144 -16.97 10.74 -0.37
N GLY A 145 -17.03 10.76 0.96
CA GLY A 145 -16.47 11.83 1.78
C GLY A 145 -14.96 12.01 1.58
N PHE A 146 -14.21 10.91 1.49
CA PHE A 146 -12.77 10.95 1.22
C PHE A 146 -12.49 11.54 -0.17
N PHE A 147 -13.11 11.02 -1.22
CA PHE A 147 -12.86 11.49 -2.59
C PHE A 147 -13.37 12.91 -2.83
N ARG A 148 -14.46 13.31 -2.15
CA ARG A 148 -14.93 14.70 -2.16
C ARG A 148 -13.90 15.66 -1.58
N SER A 149 -13.27 15.33 -0.46
CA SER A 149 -12.17 16.09 0.12
C SER A 149 -10.97 16.17 -0.83
N GLN A 150 -10.59 15.04 -1.45
CA GLN A 150 -9.49 15.04 -2.42
C GLN A 150 -9.82 15.92 -3.65
N LEU A 151 -11.06 15.93 -4.12
CA LEU A 151 -11.47 16.78 -5.24
C LEU A 151 -11.36 18.28 -4.88
N LEU A 152 -11.80 18.68 -3.69
CA LEU A 152 -11.63 20.05 -3.21
C LEU A 152 -10.15 20.46 -3.15
N ASP A 153 -9.28 19.56 -2.68
CA ASP A 153 -7.84 19.83 -2.63
C ASP A 153 -7.23 19.89 -4.03
N ALA A 154 -7.68 19.05 -4.97
CA ALA A 154 -7.26 19.13 -6.37
C ALA A 154 -7.64 20.48 -7.01
N LEU A 155 -8.85 20.96 -6.75
CA LEU A 155 -9.27 22.28 -7.23
C LEU A 155 -8.44 23.42 -6.63
N ARG A 156 -8.09 23.35 -5.34
CA ARG A 156 -7.22 24.34 -4.70
C ARG A 156 -5.81 24.37 -5.30
N ILE A 157 -5.27 23.22 -5.69
CA ILE A 157 -3.97 23.12 -6.38
C ILE A 157 -4.02 23.79 -7.75
N ILE A 158 -5.10 23.60 -8.49
CA ILE A 158 -5.34 24.26 -9.78
C ILE A 158 -5.49 25.76 -9.58
N ASP A 159 -6.31 26.17 -8.60
CA ASP A 159 -6.61 27.57 -8.29
C ASP A 159 -5.37 28.37 -7.86
N ALA A 160 -4.45 27.70 -7.17
CA ALA A 160 -3.15 28.24 -6.80
C ALA A 160 -2.16 28.34 -7.98
N GLY A 161 -2.52 27.83 -9.16
CA GLY A 161 -1.71 27.93 -10.39
C GLY A 161 -0.58 26.90 -10.49
N HIS A 162 -0.51 25.91 -9.59
CA HIS A 162 0.54 24.88 -9.62
C HIS A 162 0.45 24.00 -10.87
N VAL A 163 -0.76 23.73 -11.34
CA VAL A 163 -1.01 22.94 -12.56
C VAL A 163 -2.32 23.38 -13.21
N SER A 164 -2.44 23.32 -14.53
CA SER A 164 -3.71 23.55 -15.20
C SER A 164 -4.65 22.34 -15.05
N ALA A 165 -5.97 22.55 -15.07
CA ALA A 165 -6.97 21.47 -15.00
C ALA A 165 -6.74 20.39 -16.08
N ALA A 166 -6.33 20.78 -17.30
CA ALA A 166 -6.06 19.86 -18.41
C ALA A 166 -4.82 19.00 -18.18
N ASN A 167 -3.81 19.52 -17.46
CA ASN A 167 -2.55 18.85 -17.18
C ASN A 167 -2.54 18.11 -15.84
N MET A 168 -3.56 18.28 -14.99
CA MET A 168 -3.69 17.56 -13.73
C MET A 168 -4.07 16.10 -14.00
N LYS A 169 -3.09 15.32 -14.39
CA LYS A 169 -3.21 13.88 -14.73
C LYS A 169 -2.53 13.02 -13.69
N GLY A 170 -3.01 11.80 -13.53
CA GLY A 170 -2.42 10.85 -12.58
C GLY A 170 -3.11 9.50 -12.60
N SER A 171 -3.13 8.82 -11.45
CA SER A 171 -3.83 7.54 -11.30
C SER A 171 -5.35 7.71 -11.36
N TRP A 172 -6.05 6.60 -11.57
CA TRP A 172 -7.51 6.57 -11.54
C TRP A 172 -8.10 6.99 -10.18
N ALA A 173 -7.34 6.84 -9.11
CA ALA A 173 -7.74 7.19 -7.74
C ALA A 173 -7.29 8.59 -7.29
N GLY A 174 -6.65 9.37 -8.17
CA GLY A 174 -6.26 10.74 -7.87
C GLY A 174 -4.82 10.95 -7.41
N ALA A 175 -3.97 9.92 -7.43
CA ALA A 175 -2.56 10.08 -7.10
C ALA A 175 -1.78 10.74 -8.25
N MET A 176 -0.84 11.65 -7.91
CA MET A 176 -0.27 12.65 -8.81
C MET A 176 1.25 12.63 -8.85
N GLY A 177 1.79 12.84 -10.05
CA GLY A 177 3.20 13.13 -10.29
C GLY A 177 4.14 11.98 -10.00
N HIS A 178 5.43 12.27 -9.95
CA HIS A 178 6.51 11.30 -9.77
C HIS A 178 6.38 10.45 -8.51
N MET A 179 5.84 11.03 -7.43
CA MET A 179 5.72 10.38 -6.10
C MET A 179 4.28 9.97 -5.76
N GLN A 180 3.36 10.03 -6.72
CA GLN A 180 1.97 9.62 -6.56
C GLN A 180 1.29 10.21 -5.32
N PHE A 181 1.48 11.50 -5.06
CA PHE A 181 0.83 12.21 -3.97
C PHE A 181 -0.67 12.34 -4.20
N MET A 182 -1.46 12.07 -3.18
CA MET A 182 -2.87 12.47 -3.17
C MET A 182 -2.96 14.00 -3.07
N PRO A 183 -4.04 14.65 -3.59
CA PRO A 183 -4.20 16.10 -3.48
C PRO A 183 -4.03 16.67 -2.07
N SER A 184 -4.57 16.00 -1.05
CA SER A 184 -4.37 16.41 0.34
C SER A 184 -2.90 16.30 0.79
N THR A 185 -2.19 15.28 0.34
CA THR A 185 -0.76 15.09 0.63
C THR A 185 0.06 16.18 -0.05
N PHE A 186 -0.25 16.50 -1.31
CA PHE A 186 0.40 17.62 -2.01
C PHE A 186 0.24 18.92 -1.21
N ARG A 187 -0.98 19.27 -0.82
CA ARG A 187 -1.23 20.52 -0.07
C ARG A 187 -0.55 20.58 1.28
N ALA A 188 -0.36 19.45 1.93
CA ALA A 188 0.26 19.37 3.25
C ALA A 188 1.80 19.37 3.20
N TYR A 189 2.40 18.80 2.15
CA TYR A 189 3.81 18.45 2.15
C TYR A 189 4.59 18.86 0.90
N ALA A 190 3.92 19.18 -0.23
CA ALA A 190 4.65 19.56 -1.42
C ALA A 190 5.34 20.91 -1.26
N VAL A 191 6.55 21.02 -1.82
CA VAL A 191 7.40 22.21 -1.74
C VAL A 191 7.98 22.53 -3.13
N ASP A 192 8.23 23.81 -3.37
CA ASP A 192 8.97 24.32 -4.50
C ASP A 192 10.46 24.02 -4.27
N GLY A 193 10.97 23.01 -4.94
CA GLY A 193 12.31 22.48 -4.73
C GLY A 193 13.37 23.09 -5.63
N ASP A 194 12.97 23.75 -6.75
CA ASP A 194 13.87 24.45 -7.65
C ASP A 194 13.79 25.99 -7.52
N GLY A 195 12.82 26.49 -6.74
CA GLY A 195 12.71 27.92 -6.41
C GLY A 195 12.10 28.76 -7.53
N ASP A 196 11.36 28.15 -8.47
CA ASP A 196 10.74 28.85 -9.59
C ASP A 196 9.41 29.57 -9.23
N GLY A 197 8.93 29.41 -7.98
CA GLY A 197 7.68 29.97 -7.45
C GLY A 197 6.46 29.10 -7.69
N ARG A 198 6.62 27.90 -8.24
CA ARG A 198 5.55 26.95 -8.50
C ARG A 198 5.94 25.56 -7.98
N ILE A 199 4.99 24.77 -7.59
CA ILE A 199 5.21 23.37 -7.20
C ILE A 199 4.72 22.47 -8.34
N ASP A 200 5.63 21.84 -9.07
CA ASP A 200 5.33 20.96 -10.20
C ASP A 200 5.85 19.53 -9.98
N VAL A 201 5.08 18.73 -9.27
CA VAL A 201 5.45 17.32 -9.00
C VAL A 201 5.37 16.41 -10.22
N TRP A 202 4.92 16.91 -11.39
CA TRP A 202 4.82 16.15 -12.65
C TRP A 202 6.03 16.34 -13.56
N GLN A 203 6.60 17.54 -13.64
CA GLN A 203 7.68 17.87 -14.58
C GLN A 203 8.96 18.28 -13.87
N SER A 204 8.89 18.88 -12.68
CA SER A 204 10.06 19.21 -11.87
C SER A 204 10.43 18.03 -10.98
N LEU A 205 11.55 17.37 -11.30
CA LEU A 205 12.10 16.34 -10.43
C LEU A 205 12.60 16.91 -9.09
N PRO A 206 13.22 18.10 -9.02
CA PRO A 206 13.51 18.75 -7.75
C PRO A 206 12.30 18.92 -6.85
N ASP A 207 11.16 19.41 -7.36
CA ASP A 207 9.92 19.56 -6.56
C ASP A 207 9.42 18.22 -6.05
N ALA A 208 9.34 17.23 -6.94
CA ALA A 208 8.86 15.92 -6.59
C ALA A 208 9.70 15.25 -5.50
N MET A 209 11.03 15.31 -5.63
CA MET A 209 11.98 14.71 -4.69
C MET A 209 12.05 15.48 -3.36
N ASN A 210 12.10 16.83 -3.39
CA ASN A 210 12.03 17.64 -2.18
C ASN A 210 10.72 17.42 -1.42
N SER A 211 9.60 17.35 -2.14
CA SER A 211 8.28 17.08 -1.53
C SER A 211 8.24 15.71 -0.85
N ALA A 212 8.81 14.67 -1.49
CA ALA A 212 8.89 13.35 -0.89
C ALA A 212 9.78 13.34 0.37
N ALA A 213 10.95 13.97 0.30
CA ALA A 213 11.86 14.09 1.44
C ALA A 213 11.23 14.88 2.59
N HIS A 214 10.57 16.00 2.28
CA HIS A 214 9.83 16.79 3.27
C HIS A 214 8.70 15.97 3.93
N TYR A 215 7.93 15.21 3.14
CA TYR A 215 6.91 14.30 3.71
C TYR A 215 7.53 13.31 4.70
N LEU A 216 8.58 12.58 4.30
CA LEU A 216 9.21 11.57 5.16
C LEU A 216 9.78 12.19 6.43
N GLN A 217 10.43 13.35 6.33
CA GLN A 217 10.92 14.09 7.51
C GLN A 217 9.77 14.47 8.45
N ARG A 218 8.68 15.03 7.91
CA ARG A 218 7.49 15.41 8.70
C ARG A 218 6.75 14.21 9.28
N ALA A 219 6.85 13.05 8.64
CA ALA A 219 6.32 11.78 9.15
C ALA A 219 7.20 11.16 10.25
N GLY A 220 8.34 11.78 10.59
CA GLY A 220 9.22 11.36 11.68
C GLY A 220 10.40 10.49 11.25
N TRP A 221 10.96 10.72 10.06
CA TRP A 221 12.14 9.98 9.61
C TRP A 221 13.33 10.12 10.55
N HIS A 222 13.92 9.00 10.93
CA HIS A 222 15.12 8.91 11.76
C HIS A 222 16.35 8.73 10.87
N ALA A 223 17.24 9.76 10.84
CA ALA A 223 18.50 9.66 10.10
C ALA A 223 19.36 8.50 10.61
N HIS A 224 20.05 7.83 9.69
CA HIS A 224 20.94 6.68 9.97
C HIS A 224 20.27 5.42 10.49
N GLU A 225 18.95 5.38 10.58
CA GLU A 225 18.21 4.18 10.94
C GLU A 225 17.68 3.49 9.67
N PRO A 226 17.84 2.15 9.54
CA PRO A 226 17.27 1.42 8.42
C PRO A 226 15.73 1.44 8.43
N VAL A 227 15.10 1.19 7.28
CA VAL A 227 13.68 0.84 7.22
C VAL A 227 13.47 -0.59 7.69
N ALA A 228 14.19 -1.53 7.09
CA ALA A 228 14.18 -2.94 7.42
C ALA A 228 15.48 -3.61 6.98
N LEU A 229 15.81 -4.72 7.65
CA LEU A 229 16.93 -5.61 7.31
C LEU A 229 16.43 -7.05 7.24
N GLU A 230 16.87 -7.82 6.25
CA GLU A 230 16.69 -9.26 6.27
C GLU A 230 17.51 -9.89 7.40
N VAL A 231 16.91 -10.78 8.18
CA VAL A 231 17.55 -11.40 9.34
C VAL A 231 17.40 -12.91 9.31
N ARG A 232 18.33 -13.56 10.00
CA ARG A 232 18.26 -14.98 10.33
C ARG A 232 17.79 -15.14 11.76
N LEU A 233 16.78 -15.97 11.95
CA LEU A 233 16.26 -16.31 13.26
C LEU A 233 16.92 -17.61 13.77
N PRO A 234 17.19 -17.74 15.08
CA PRO A 234 17.78 -18.95 15.65
C PRO A 234 16.82 -20.13 15.58
N GLU A 235 17.36 -21.34 15.67
CA GLU A 235 16.55 -22.55 15.87
C GLU A 235 15.73 -22.42 17.18
N GLY A 236 14.48 -22.84 17.14
CA GLY A 236 13.57 -22.71 18.30
C GLY A 236 13.08 -21.30 18.59
N PHE A 237 13.20 -20.36 17.63
CA PHE A 237 12.64 -19.01 17.79
C PHE A 237 11.16 -19.06 18.16
N ASP A 238 10.77 -18.26 19.16
CA ASP A 238 9.38 -18.13 19.54
C ASP A 238 8.62 -17.24 18.53
N TRP A 239 7.90 -17.87 17.60
CA TRP A 239 7.15 -17.19 16.53
C TRP A 239 6.11 -16.18 17.04
N ARG A 240 5.66 -16.32 18.31
CA ARG A 240 4.75 -15.34 18.94
C ARG A 240 5.36 -13.95 19.05
N GLN A 241 6.69 -13.85 19.06
CA GLN A 241 7.40 -12.58 19.12
C GLN A 241 7.47 -11.86 17.75
N ALA A 242 7.22 -12.58 16.63
CA ALA A 242 7.30 -12.00 15.29
C ALA A 242 6.00 -11.24 14.91
N ARG A 243 5.92 -9.99 15.34
CA ARG A 243 4.82 -9.07 15.01
C ARG A 243 5.26 -7.62 15.13
N VAL A 244 4.70 -6.73 14.31
CA VAL A 244 5.06 -5.31 14.26
C VAL A 244 4.88 -4.62 15.61
N SER A 245 3.86 -5.01 16.38
CA SER A 245 3.58 -4.43 17.71
C SER A 245 4.56 -4.89 18.81
N HIS A 246 5.30 -6.00 18.60
CA HIS A 246 6.26 -6.50 19.58
C HIS A 246 7.65 -5.93 19.34
N ARG A 247 7.90 -4.75 19.91
CA ARG A 247 9.14 -4.01 19.72
C ARG A 247 10.08 -4.14 20.88
N LEU A 248 11.33 -4.55 20.60
CA LEU A 248 12.43 -4.66 21.55
C LEU A 248 13.64 -3.84 21.07
N PRO A 249 14.52 -3.40 21.99
CA PRO A 249 15.85 -2.93 21.60
C PRO A 249 16.61 -4.00 20.81
N VAL A 250 17.44 -3.58 19.84
CA VAL A 250 18.19 -4.51 18.97
C VAL A 250 19.06 -5.48 19.76
N GLU A 251 19.64 -5.03 20.89
CA GLU A 251 20.46 -5.86 21.77
C GLU A 251 19.69 -7.06 22.36
N LYS A 252 18.37 -6.90 22.54
CA LYS A 252 17.53 -8.02 23.00
C LYS A 252 17.36 -9.08 21.91
N TRP A 253 17.18 -8.66 20.65
CA TRP A 253 17.14 -9.59 19.53
C TRP A 253 18.49 -10.29 19.33
N THR A 254 19.61 -9.57 19.45
CA THR A 254 20.95 -10.15 19.43
C THR A 254 21.12 -11.19 20.53
N ALA A 255 20.70 -10.90 21.76
CA ALA A 255 20.74 -11.84 22.88
C ALA A 255 19.85 -13.08 22.67
N LEU A 256 18.80 -12.97 21.87
CA LEU A 256 17.96 -14.08 21.43
C LEU A 256 18.57 -14.87 20.25
N GLY A 257 19.75 -14.48 19.75
CA GLY A 257 20.45 -15.17 18.66
C GLY A 257 20.04 -14.71 17.26
N VAL A 258 19.32 -13.59 17.10
CA VAL A 258 19.02 -13.03 15.79
C VAL A 258 20.28 -12.38 15.21
N THR A 259 20.53 -12.63 13.92
CA THR A 259 21.65 -12.06 13.16
C THR A 259 21.14 -11.45 11.85
N THR A 260 21.97 -10.73 11.12
CA THR A 260 21.68 -10.40 9.73
C THR A 260 21.60 -11.67 8.87
N ALA A 261 21.01 -11.60 7.70
CA ALA A 261 20.81 -12.77 6.82
C ALA A 261 22.13 -13.45 6.42
N ASP A 262 23.22 -12.69 6.32
CA ASP A 262 24.58 -13.15 6.06
C ASP A 262 25.35 -13.56 7.35
N ALA A 263 24.64 -13.73 8.46
CA ALA A 263 25.15 -14.15 9.76
C ALA A 263 26.12 -13.14 10.44
N MET A 264 26.05 -11.87 10.07
CA MET A 264 26.79 -10.79 10.73
C MET A 264 26.03 -10.23 11.94
N ALA A 265 26.71 -9.40 12.74
CA ALA A 265 26.08 -8.70 13.85
C ALA A 265 25.00 -7.73 13.35
N LEU A 266 23.91 -7.58 14.12
CA LEU A 266 22.90 -6.56 13.88
C LEU A 266 23.49 -5.16 14.08
N PRO A 267 22.98 -4.13 13.35
CA PRO A 267 23.44 -2.76 13.52
C PRO A 267 23.06 -2.21 14.90
N THR A 268 23.89 -1.33 15.43
CA THR A 268 23.56 -0.57 16.65
C THR A 268 22.67 0.60 16.25
N VAL A 269 21.42 0.59 16.71
CA VAL A 269 20.45 1.69 16.55
C VAL A 269 19.85 2.06 17.91
N ALA A 270 19.53 3.33 18.10
CA ALA A 270 18.97 3.80 19.38
C ALA A 270 17.50 3.40 19.57
N GLY A 271 16.79 3.11 18.50
CA GLY A 271 15.37 2.82 18.47
C GLY A 271 15.02 1.37 18.86
N ARG A 272 13.72 1.09 18.79
CA ARG A 272 13.19 -0.27 19.01
C ARG A 272 12.85 -0.90 17.66
N SER A 273 13.04 -2.21 17.58
CA SER A 273 12.78 -2.97 16.36
C SER A 273 11.81 -4.12 16.62
N ALA A 274 11.21 -4.62 15.56
CA ALA A 274 10.34 -5.79 15.60
C ALA A 274 10.75 -6.78 14.52
N ILE A 275 10.43 -8.06 14.73
CA ILE A 275 10.57 -9.10 13.69
C ILE A 275 9.22 -9.21 12.96
N VAL A 276 9.26 -9.26 11.63
CA VAL A 276 8.10 -9.51 10.77
C VAL A 276 8.36 -10.65 9.80
N LEU A 277 7.33 -11.46 9.56
CA LEU A 277 7.35 -12.64 8.70
C LEU A 277 6.30 -12.47 7.59
N PRO A 278 6.62 -11.77 6.51
CA PRO A 278 5.63 -11.41 5.49
C PRO A 278 5.05 -12.62 4.73
N GLN A 279 5.69 -13.77 4.84
CA GLN A 279 5.26 -15.04 4.23
C GLN A 279 5.28 -16.21 5.25
N GLY A 280 5.03 -15.90 6.52
CA GLY A 280 5.03 -16.87 7.60
C GLY A 280 6.41 -17.36 8.02
N TRP A 281 6.46 -18.31 8.95
CA TRP A 281 7.67 -18.77 9.61
C TRP A 281 8.68 -19.48 8.68
N GLN A 282 8.22 -19.98 7.56
CA GLN A 282 9.06 -20.63 6.54
C GLN A 282 9.64 -19.64 5.52
N GLY A 283 9.09 -18.41 5.47
CA GLY A 283 9.50 -17.37 4.56
C GLY A 283 10.66 -16.53 5.11
N PRO A 284 11.04 -15.48 4.37
CA PRO A 284 12.05 -14.53 4.81
C PRO A 284 11.60 -13.78 6.07
N ALA A 285 12.55 -13.54 6.98
CA ALA A 285 12.33 -12.76 8.20
C ALA A 285 12.99 -11.39 8.05
N PHE A 286 12.33 -10.36 8.56
CA PHE A 286 12.86 -9.00 8.56
C PHE A 286 12.83 -8.41 9.96
N MET A 287 13.90 -7.72 10.33
CA MET A 287 13.88 -6.77 11.43
C MET A 287 13.48 -5.42 10.87
N VAL A 288 12.42 -4.83 11.43
CA VAL A 288 11.88 -3.52 11.03
C VAL A 288 12.10 -2.50 12.15
N PHE A 289 12.35 -1.25 11.77
CA PHE A 289 12.71 -0.14 12.66
C PHE A 289 11.64 0.95 12.65
N ASP A 290 11.86 2.09 13.31
CA ASP A 290 10.88 3.17 13.36
C ASP A 290 10.65 3.80 11.97
N ASN A 291 11.67 3.84 11.10
CA ASN A 291 11.51 4.25 9.69
C ASN A 291 10.58 3.34 8.88
N PHE A 292 10.37 2.10 9.29
CA PHE A 292 9.35 1.24 8.69
C PHE A 292 7.94 1.81 8.91
N ASP A 293 7.67 2.35 10.09
CA ASP A 293 6.37 2.97 10.38
C ASP A 293 6.18 4.27 9.60
N VAL A 294 7.26 5.02 9.35
CA VAL A 294 7.24 6.18 8.45
C VAL A 294 6.84 5.77 7.03
N VAL A 295 7.44 4.69 6.50
CA VAL A 295 7.05 4.16 5.19
C VAL A 295 5.61 3.64 5.20
N MET A 296 5.15 3.02 6.31
CA MET A 296 3.77 2.59 6.47
C MET A 296 2.76 3.75 6.53
N GLN A 297 3.17 4.98 6.89
CA GLN A 297 2.31 6.16 6.77
C GLN A 297 2.12 6.57 5.31
N TRP A 298 3.14 6.40 4.47
CA TRP A 298 3.01 6.62 3.01
C TRP A 298 2.06 5.60 2.37
N ASN A 299 2.28 4.33 2.64
CA ASN A 299 1.45 3.24 2.14
C ASN A 299 1.30 2.16 3.21
N ARG A 300 0.07 1.93 3.67
CA ARG A 300 -0.26 0.99 4.77
C ARG A 300 -0.16 -0.48 4.34
N SER A 301 0.97 -0.86 3.76
CA SER A 301 1.25 -2.22 3.31
C SER A 301 2.63 -2.67 3.76
N VAL A 302 2.69 -3.70 4.58
CA VAL A 302 3.95 -4.34 5.01
C VAL A 302 4.80 -4.75 3.80
N ASN A 303 4.17 -5.34 2.77
CA ASN A 303 4.88 -5.75 1.56
C ASN A 303 5.47 -4.55 0.81
N TYR A 304 4.75 -3.42 0.77
CA TYR A 304 5.27 -2.18 0.18
C TYR A 304 6.47 -1.65 0.96
N ALA A 305 6.36 -1.54 2.28
CA ALA A 305 7.46 -1.02 3.11
C ALA A 305 8.72 -1.88 3.01
N LEU A 306 8.57 -3.20 2.99
CA LEU A 306 9.68 -4.14 2.77
C LEU A 306 10.24 -4.04 1.34
N ALA A 307 9.41 -3.78 0.33
CA ALA A 307 9.87 -3.55 -1.04
C ALA A 307 10.64 -2.23 -1.18
N VAL A 308 10.24 -1.16 -0.48
CA VAL A 308 11.03 0.08 -0.39
C VAL A 308 12.41 -0.21 0.21
N ALA A 309 12.46 -0.90 1.35
CA ALA A 309 13.71 -1.26 2.01
C ALA A 309 14.62 -2.09 1.10
N GLN A 310 14.06 -3.12 0.45
CA GLN A 310 14.81 -4.04 -0.39
C GLN A 310 15.29 -3.37 -1.69
N LEU A 311 14.45 -2.53 -2.32
CA LEU A 311 14.87 -1.79 -3.51
C LEU A 311 15.94 -0.76 -3.15
N ALA A 312 15.78 -0.04 -2.05
CA ALA A 312 16.79 0.93 -1.57
C ALA A 312 18.13 0.24 -1.27
N HIS A 313 18.10 -0.92 -0.63
CA HIS A 313 19.29 -1.72 -0.35
C HIS A 313 20.02 -2.13 -1.64
N GLN A 314 19.30 -2.69 -2.62
CA GLN A 314 19.92 -3.12 -3.89
C GLN A 314 20.37 -1.95 -4.77
N VAL A 315 19.64 -0.85 -4.78
CA VAL A 315 20.04 0.39 -5.48
C VAL A 315 21.32 0.96 -4.87
N ALA A 316 21.52 0.84 -3.56
CA ALA A 316 22.76 1.20 -2.88
C ALA A 316 23.92 0.21 -3.12
N GLY A 317 23.73 -0.86 -3.92
CA GLY A 317 24.75 -1.88 -4.20
C GLY A 317 24.69 -3.11 -3.32
N GLY A 318 23.68 -3.22 -2.47
CA GLY A 318 23.45 -4.42 -1.64
C GLY A 318 22.90 -5.61 -2.44
N SER A 319 22.90 -6.79 -1.81
CA SER A 319 22.46 -8.05 -2.42
C SER A 319 20.95 -8.19 -2.52
N ALA A 320 20.48 -9.07 -3.38
CA ALA A 320 19.13 -9.62 -3.32
C ALA A 320 18.92 -10.40 -2.01
N LEU A 321 17.66 -10.73 -1.68
CA LEU A 321 17.36 -11.53 -0.49
C LEU A 321 18.13 -12.85 -0.49
N VAL A 322 18.69 -13.20 0.67
CA VAL A 322 19.39 -14.48 0.89
C VAL A 322 18.38 -15.62 0.97
N ALA A 323 17.28 -15.45 1.71
CA ALA A 323 16.18 -16.39 1.71
C ALA A 323 15.38 -16.23 0.42
N ARG A 324 15.54 -17.18 -0.51
CA ARG A 324 14.70 -17.20 -1.70
C ARG A 324 13.25 -17.43 -1.29
N ALA A 325 12.43 -16.44 -1.54
CA ALA A 325 11.03 -16.43 -1.15
C ALA A 325 10.18 -17.56 -1.80
N GLY A 326 10.76 -18.40 -2.65
CA GLY A 326 10.12 -19.57 -3.29
C GLY A 326 10.62 -20.93 -2.78
N GLU A 327 11.66 -20.97 -1.92
CA GLU A 327 12.15 -22.22 -1.31
C GLU A 327 11.41 -22.55 -0.01
N ALA A 328 10.70 -21.60 0.58
CA ALA A 328 9.85 -21.83 1.73
C ALA A 328 8.56 -22.54 1.27
N GLY A 329 8.41 -23.78 1.67
CA GLY A 329 7.29 -24.69 1.34
C GLY A 329 5.91 -24.04 1.43
N GLU A 330 4.93 -24.62 0.74
CA GLU A 330 3.59 -24.12 0.52
C GLU A 330 3.52 -22.76 -0.21
N ALA A 331 4.03 -22.74 -1.44
CA ALA A 331 3.80 -21.65 -2.38
C ALA A 331 2.30 -21.58 -2.72
N GLY A 332 1.61 -20.59 -2.19
CA GLY A 332 0.24 -20.30 -2.57
C GLY A 332 -0.35 -19.22 -1.68
N ALA A 333 -0.72 -18.08 -2.28
CA ALA A 333 -1.59 -17.13 -1.61
C ALA A 333 -3.01 -17.69 -1.59
N LEU A 334 -3.69 -17.59 -0.47
CA LEU A 334 -5.12 -17.85 -0.42
C LEU A 334 -5.87 -16.89 -1.37
N SER A 335 -6.91 -17.39 -2.03
CA SER A 335 -7.85 -16.50 -2.70
C SER A 335 -8.63 -15.68 -1.67
N THR A 336 -9.20 -14.56 -2.13
CA THR A 336 -10.11 -13.75 -1.29
C THR A 336 -11.26 -14.61 -0.73
N LEU A 337 -11.77 -15.58 -1.51
CA LEU A 337 -12.82 -16.48 -1.07
C LEU A 337 -12.32 -17.43 0.04
N GLN A 338 -11.15 -18.02 -0.12
CA GLN A 338 -10.53 -18.89 0.89
C GLN A 338 -10.26 -18.15 2.20
N LEU A 339 -9.80 -16.88 2.13
CA LEU A 339 -9.62 -16.09 3.35
C LEU A 339 -10.96 -15.76 4.02
N LYS A 340 -12.03 -15.49 3.25
CA LYS A 340 -13.38 -15.35 3.80
C LYS A 340 -13.85 -16.64 4.50
N THR A 341 -13.62 -17.79 3.88
CA THR A 341 -13.93 -19.09 4.50
C THR A 341 -13.17 -19.26 5.82
N MET A 342 -11.88 -18.93 5.85
CA MET A 342 -11.07 -18.96 7.09
C MET A 342 -11.63 -18.01 8.15
N GLN A 343 -11.91 -16.74 7.80
CA GLN A 343 -12.47 -15.75 8.72
C GLN A 343 -13.81 -16.21 9.30
N GLN A 344 -14.69 -16.76 8.45
CA GLN A 344 -15.99 -17.27 8.88
C GLN A 344 -15.83 -18.44 9.86
N ALA A 345 -15.03 -19.45 9.51
CA ALA A 345 -14.79 -20.61 10.35
C ALA A 345 -14.17 -20.22 11.70
N LEU A 346 -13.19 -19.31 11.72
CA LEU A 346 -12.59 -18.80 12.95
C LEU A 346 -13.63 -18.08 13.82
N ASN A 347 -14.47 -17.21 13.23
CA ASN A 347 -15.53 -16.51 13.97
C ASN A 347 -16.57 -17.50 14.55
N GLU A 348 -16.99 -18.50 13.78
CA GLU A 348 -17.94 -19.52 14.25
C GLU A 348 -17.35 -20.39 15.37
N MET A 349 -16.04 -20.56 15.40
CA MET A 349 -15.32 -21.22 16.51
C MET A 349 -15.05 -20.29 17.72
N GLY A 350 -15.52 -19.02 17.68
CA GLY A 350 -15.37 -18.06 18.77
C GLY A 350 -14.04 -17.32 18.78
N LEU A 351 -13.27 -17.37 17.69
CA LEU A 351 -11.98 -16.70 17.54
C LEU A 351 -12.16 -15.43 16.72
N ASP A 352 -12.42 -14.31 17.32
CA ASP A 352 -12.74 -13.03 16.68
C ASP A 352 -11.79 -12.64 15.51
N ALA A 353 -12.06 -13.15 14.30
CA ALA A 353 -11.31 -12.82 13.08
C ALA A 353 -11.75 -11.50 12.42
N GLY A 354 -12.72 -10.81 12.99
CA GLY A 354 -13.28 -9.58 12.46
C GLY A 354 -14.33 -9.81 11.37
N THR A 355 -14.48 -8.83 10.49
CA THR A 355 -15.40 -8.88 9.36
C THR A 355 -14.96 -9.94 8.35
N VAL A 356 -15.92 -10.69 7.81
CA VAL A 356 -15.68 -11.68 6.73
C VAL A 356 -15.60 -10.94 5.39
N ASP A 357 -14.48 -10.27 5.14
CA ASP A 357 -14.25 -9.42 3.96
C ASP A 357 -13.18 -9.97 3.00
N GLY A 358 -12.43 -10.99 3.44
CA GLY A 358 -11.31 -11.55 2.67
C GLY A 358 -10.05 -10.67 2.73
N ILE A 359 -9.93 -9.80 3.72
CA ILE A 359 -8.75 -8.96 3.96
C ILE A 359 -8.00 -9.48 5.18
N LEU A 360 -6.69 -9.70 5.05
CA LEU A 360 -5.85 -10.12 6.16
C LEU A 360 -5.51 -8.91 7.06
N GLY A 361 -6.46 -8.55 7.91
CA GLY A 361 -6.29 -7.48 8.89
C GLY A 361 -5.71 -7.97 10.23
N PRO A 362 -5.39 -7.05 11.17
CA PRO A 362 -4.83 -7.39 12.48
C PRO A 362 -5.69 -8.37 13.28
N ARG A 363 -7.02 -8.22 13.28
CA ARG A 363 -7.94 -9.14 13.98
C ARG A 363 -7.88 -10.54 13.39
N THR A 364 -7.88 -10.68 12.06
CA THR A 364 -7.74 -11.97 11.39
C THR A 364 -6.41 -12.64 11.73
N GLN A 365 -5.30 -11.88 11.69
CA GLN A 365 -3.98 -12.41 12.09
C GLN A 365 -3.96 -12.84 13.55
N THR A 366 -4.59 -12.11 14.45
CA THR A 366 -4.69 -12.48 15.87
C THR A 366 -5.49 -13.78 16.04
N ALA A 367 -6.63 -13.90 15.37
CA ALA A 367 -7.44 -15.13 15.41
C ALA A 367 -6.66 -16.35 14.88
N ILE A 368 -5.90 -16.17 13.78
CA ILE A 368 -5.01 -17.22 13.26
C ILE A 368 -3.95 -17.63 14.30
N ARG A 369 -3.29 -16.66 14.97
CA ARG A 369 -2.31 -16.96 16.04
C ARG A 369 -2.92 -17.72 17.19
N VAL A 370 -4.14 -17.34 17.61
CA VAL A 370 -4.86 -18.07 18.66
C VAL A 370 -5.13 -19.50 18.23
N TYR A 371 -5.63 -19.68 17.01
CA TYR A 371 -5.87 -21.01 16.45
C TYR A 371 -4.58 -21.84 16.39
N GLN A 372 -3.50 -21.27 15.88
CA GLN A 372 -2.19 -21.92 15.80
C GLN A 372 -1.69 -22.34 17.19
N ALA A 373 -1.84 -21.49 18.21
CA ALA A 373 -1.44 -21.80 19.58
C ALA A 373 -2.24 -22.95 20.18
N LEU A 374 -3.56 -22.98 19.97
CA LEU A 374 -4.45 -24.05 20.44
C LEU A 374 -4.12 -25.40 19.80
N HIS A 375 -3.60 -25.39 18.58
CA HIS A 375 -3.25 -26.60 17.81
C HIS A 375 -1.75 -26.89 17.74
N GLN A 376 -0.92 -26.23 18.58
CA GLN A 376 0.54 -26.42 18.65
C GLN A 376 1.27 -26.23 17.32
N LEU A 377 0.73 -25.31 16.47
CA LEU A 377 1.37 -24.90 15.23
C LEU A 377 2.33 -23.72 15.47
N PRO A 378 3.26 -23.42 14.54
CA PRO A 378 4.02 -22.19 14.56
C PRO A 378 3.10 -20.96 14.62
N VAL A 379 3.24 -20.14 15.67
CA VAL A 379 2.31 -19.05 15.99
C VAL A 379 2.74 -17.76 15.29
N ASP A 380 2.68 -17.74 13.96
CA ASP A 380 3.13 -16.62 13.12
C ASP A 380 1.99 -15.70 12.63
N GLY A 381 0.73 -16.18 12.69
CA GLY A 381 -0.45 -15.45 12.22
C GLY A 381 -0.58 -15.40 10.69
N TYR A 382 0.20 -16.22 9.96
CA TYR A 382 0.14 -16.28 8.51
C TYR A 382 -0.95 -17.26 8.03
N PRO A 383 -1.79 -16.88 7.06
CA PRO A 383 -2.86 -17.74 6.54
C PRO A 383 -2.32 -18.71 5.48
N ALA A 384 -1.46 -19.66 5.88
CA ALA A 384 -0.97 -20.67 4.97
C ALA A 384 -2.10 -21.62 4.51
N PRO A 385 -2.02 -22.20 3.29
CA PRO A 385 -3.00 -23.20 2.82
C PRO A 385 -3.18 -24.39 3.77
N SER A 386 -2.11 -24.86 4.40
CA SER A 386 -2.17 -25.93 5.43
C SER A 386 -2.94 -25.49 6.67
N VAL A 387 -2.79 -24.24 7.10
CA VAL A 387 -3.55 -23.67 8.22
C VAL A 387 -5.03 -23.59 7.86
N LEU A 388 -5.39 -23.15 6.64
CA LEU A 388 -6.76 -23.16 6.17
C LEU A 388 -7.37 -24.56 6.21
N ALA A 389 -6.68 -25.55 5.65
CA ALA A 389 -7.16 -26.94 5.62
C ALA A 389 -7.43 -27.49 7.04
N GLN A 390 -6.57 -27.17 8.02
CA GLN A 390 -6.78 -27.55 9.40
C GLN A 390 -7.94 -26.80 10.06
N VAL A 391 -8.09 -25.49 9.78
CA VAL A 391 -9.23 -24.69 10.26
C VAL A 391 -10.56 -25.29 9.76
N GLU A 392 -10.65 -25.62 8.46
CA GLU A 392 -11.83 -26.24 7.87
C GLU A 392 -12.14 -27.61 8.47
N GLN A 393 -11.13 -28.45 8.68
CA GLN A 393 -11.28 -29.76 9.32
C GLN A 393 -11.76 -29.63 10.76
N THR A 394 -11.14 -28.73 11.54
CA THR A 394 -11.53 -28.51 12.95
C THR A 394 -12.95 -27.97 13.04
N HIS A 395 -13.32 -27.00 12.18
CA HIS A 395 -14.64 -26.43 12.12
C HIS A 395 -15.68 -27.47 11.77
N ALA A 396 -15.45 -28.32 10.77
CA ALA A 396 -16.36 -29.40 10.40
C ALA A 396 -16.57 -30.43 11.54
N ALA A 397 -15.49 -30.80 12.25
CA ALA A 397 -15.58 -31.71 13.40
C ALA A 397 -16.33 -31.07 14.58
N ALA A 398 -16.12 -29.79 14.86
CA ALA A 398 -16.83 -29.03 15.89
C ALA A 398 -18.34 -28.92 15.58
N ALA A 399 -18.70 -28.64 14.33
CA ALA A 399 -20.08 -28.58 13.87
C ALA A 399 -20.77 -29.93 14.00
N ALA A 400 -20.13 -31.02 13.60
CA ALA A 400 -20.66 -32.39 13.73
C ALA A 400 -20.88 -32.82 15.19
N SER A 401 -20.08 -32.32 16.13
CA SER A 401 -20.20 -32.62 17.57
C SER A 401 -21.15 -31.67 18.32
N GLY A 402 -21.66 -30.61 17.67
CA GLY A 402 -22.50 -29.58 18.29
C GLY A 402 -21.74 -28.66 19.28
N LYS A 403 -20.40 -28.66 19.24
CA LYS A 403 -19.54 -27.88 20.11
C LYS A 403 -18.69 -26.95 19.25
N LEU A 404 -19.29 -25.87 18.72
CA LEU A 404 -18.61 -24.91 17.84
C LEU A 404 -17.61 -24.01 18.56
N THR A 405 -17.71 -23.82 19.90
CA THR A 405 -16.80 -22.93 20.61
C THR A 405 -15.58 -23.69 21.11
N LEU A 406 -14.39 -23.24 20.69
CA LEU A 406 -13.12 -23.72 21.22
C LEU A 406 -12.93 -23.24 22.67
N ALA A 407 -12.09 -23.94 23.45
CA ALA A 407 -11.75 -23.53 24.82
C ALA A 407 -11.22 -22.09 24.88
N PRO A 408 -11.32 -21.39 26.04
CA PRO A 408 -10.87 -20.01 26.17
C PRO A 408 -9.42 -19.88 25.72
N ALA A 409 -9.22 -18.97 24.76
CA ALA A 409 -7.97 -18.77 24.07
C ALA A 409 -6.93 -18.06 24.96
N PRO A 410 -5.62 -18.35 24.78
CA PRO A 410 -4.58 -17.51 25.35
C PRO A 410 -4.71 -16.08 24.82
N THR A 411 -4.73 -15.11 25.73
CA THR A 411 -4.71 -13.68 25.37
C THR A 411 -3.34 -13.32 24.81
N PHE A 412 -3.29 -12.95 23.54
CA PHE A 412 -2.15 -12.23 22.99
C PHE A 412 -2.41 -10.73 23.25
N ALA A 413 -1.62 -10.10 24.11
CA ALA A 413 -1.64 -8.65 24.29
C ALA A 413 -1.33 -7.99 22.92
N GLU A 414 -2.17 -7.03 22.52
CA GLU A 414 -2.00 -6.22 21.32
C GLU A 414 -0.75 -5.33 21.37
#